data_8f4c8851e92874cc08df825b47b73143
#
_entry.id   8f4c8851e92874cc08df825b47b73143
#
_cell.length_a   1.000
_cell.length_b   1.000
_cell.length_c   1.000
_cell.angle_alpha   90.00
_cell.angle_beta   90.00
_cell.angle_gamma   90.00
#
_symmetry.space_group_name_H-M   'P 1'
#
loop_
_entity.id
_entity.type
_entity.pdbx_description
1 polymer ?
#
loop_
_entity_poly.entity_id
_entity_poly.type
_entity_poly.pdbx_seq_one_letter_code
_entity_poly.pdbx_strand_id
1 'polypeptide(L)'
;MTTAHSFDERNDELAGAASETDTAPAQVENTQNPRGSENGRVVRVIGAVVDVEFPRGELPALYNALEVDIDLGEMSKTIVLEVAQFLGDNLVRTIAMAPTDGLVRGAKVADSGNPISVPVGDQVKGHVFNALGQCLDDPSVGENGERWGIHREPPAFKDLEGKTEILETGIKVIDLLTPYVKGGKIGLFGGAGVGKT
;
A
#
# COMPACT_ATOMS: atom_id res chain seq x y z
N MET A 1 73.90 7.73 3.14
CA MET A 1 73.87 8.27 1.76
C MET A 1 72.89 7.48 0.95
N THR A 2 71.99 8.20 0.35
CA THR A 2 71.19 7.85 -0.81
C THR A 2 69.70 7.62 -0.50
N THR A 3 69.03 8.67 -0.50
CA THR A 3 67.88 9.19 -1.27
C THR A 3 66.58 8.36 -1.22
N ALA A 4 65.67 8.93 -0.48
CA ALA A 4 64.23 8.71 -0.61
C ALA A 4 63.79 9.11 -2.00
N HIS A 5 62.98 8.28 -2.64
CA HIS A 5 62.20 8.66 -3.82
C HIS A 5 60.75 8.76 -3.44
N SER A 6 60.25 9.96 -3.56
CA SER A 6 58.87 10.36 -3.37
C SER A 6 57.98 9.64 -4.42
N PHE A 7 56.97 9.00 -3.96
CA PHE A 7 55.80 8.66 -4.75
C PHE A 7 54.68 9.57 -4.30
N ASP A 8 54.62 10.70 -4.91
CA ASP A 8 53.58 11.69 -4.73
C ASP A 8 52.83 11.89 -6.05
N GLU A 9 51.57 12.15 -5.92
CA GLU A 9 50.71 12.81 -6.88
C GLU A 9 50.45 12.10 -8.23
N ARG A 10 49.48 11.13 -8.20
CA ARG A 10 48.57 10.92 -9.36
C ARG A 10 47.42 9.96 -9.08
N ASN A 11 46.65 10.16 -8.05
CA ASN A 11 45.37 9.42 -7.85
C ASN A 11 44.20 10.31 -7.37
N ASP A 12 44.26 11.60 -7.63
CA ASP A 12 43.20 12.54 -7.23
C ASP A 12 42.28 12.99 -8.40
N GLU A 13 42.06 12.14 -9.38
CA GLU A 13 41.22 12.56 -10.54
C GLU A 13 40.25 11.52 -11.06
N LEU A 14 39.72 10.59 -10.20
CA LEU A 14 38.61 9.72 -10.55
C LEU A 14 37.55 9.59 -9.46
N ALA A 15 37.38 10.61 -8.64
CA ALA A 15 36.23 10.74 -7.73
C ALA A 15 35.26 11.81 -8.27
N GLY A 16 34.70 11.56 -9.43
CA GLY A 16 33.75 12.45 -10.06
C GLY A 16 32.57 11.66 -10.63
N ALA A 17 31.39 11.91 -10.07
CA ALA A 17 30.08 11.62 -10.62
C ALA A 17 29.59 10.15 -10.61
N ALA A 18 29.33 9.62 -9.42
CA ALA A 18 28.17 8.77 -9.25
C ALA A 18 27.01 9.68 -8.79
N SER A 19 26.18 10.13 -9.71
CA SER A 19 24.93 10.77 -9.36
C SER A 19 24.04 9.70 -8.75
N GLU A 20 23.87 9.77 -7.44
CA GLU A 20 22.79 9.09 -6.71
C GLU A 20 21.48 9.58 -7.30
N THR A 21 20.93 8.85 -8.25
CA THR A 21 19.50 8.92 -8.52
C THR A 21 18.83 8.16 -7.39
N ASP A 22 18.62 8.86 -6.28
CA ASP A 22 17.72 8.48 -5.22
C ASP A 22 16.31 8.41 -5.85
N THR A 23 15.95 7.23 -6.34
CA THR A 23 14.60 6.95 -6.79
C THR A 23 13.78 6.67 -5.54
N ALA A 24 13.41 7.73 -4.84
CA ALA A 24 12.40 7.68 -3.81
C ALA A 24 11.17 6.93 -4.37
N PRO A 25 10.54 6.03 -3.59
CA PRO A 25 9.31 5.37 -4.00
C PRO A 25 8.31 6.46 -4.40
N ALA A 26 7.64 6.27 -5.53
CA ALA A 26 6.69 7.23 -6.07
C ALA A 26 5.73 7.66 -4.95
N GLN A 27 5.89 8.89 -4.50
CA GLN A 27 4.98 9.53 -3.56
C GLN A 27 3.67 9.71 -4.32
N VAL A 28 2.63 9.05 -3.84
CA VAL A 28 1.27 9.38 -4.26
C VAL A 28 1.01 10.76 -3.69
N GLU A 29 1.07 11.79 -4.54
CA GLU A 29 0.71 13.15 -4.14
C GLU A 29 -0.70 13.10 -3.56
N ASN A 30 -0.81 13.48 -2.29
CA ASN A 30 -2.08 13.65 -1.61
C ASN A 30 -2.76 14.93 -2.13
N THR A 31 -3.19 14.90 -3.37
CA THR A 31 -4.25 15.77 -3.80
C THR A 31 -5.52 15.17 -3.21
N GLN A 32 -6.20 15.91 -2.34
CA GLN A 32 -7.61 15.72 -2.05
C GLN A 32 -8.30 15.75 -3.42
N ASN A 33 -8.44 14.57 -4.01
CA ASN A 33 -8.97 14.47 -5.35
C ASN A 33 -10.44 14.81 -5.24
N PRO A 34 -10.92 15.88 -5.90
CA PRO A 34 -12.34 15.99 -6.13
C PRO A 34 -12.71 14.67 -6.80
N ARG A 35 -13.75 14.00 -6.29
CA ARG A 35 -14.27 12.71 -6.81
C ARG A 35 -14.00 12.64 -8.30
N GLY A 36 -13.29 11.61 -8.73
CA GLY A 36 -12.96 11.42 -10.15
C GLY A 36 -14.22 11.45 -11.00
N SER A 37 -14.10 11.48 -12.30
CA SER A 37 -15.29 11.57 -13.17
C SER A 37 -16.26 10.43 -12.80
N GLU A 38 -17.50 10.78 -12.42
CA GLU A 38 -18.58 9.84 -12.09
C GLU A 38 -19.13 9.17 -13.37
N ASN A 39 -18.24 8.50 -14.10
CA ASN A 39 -18.54 7.94 -15.42
C ASN A 39 -18.97 6.48 -15.33
N GLY A 40 -18.66 5.79 -14.23
CA GLY A 40 -19.04 4.40 -14.03
C GLY A 40 -20.50 4.23 -13.63
N ARG A 41 -21.06 3.06 -13.91
CA ARG A 41 -22.41 2.66 -13.50
C ARG A 41 -22.41 1.22 -13.00
N VAL A 42 -23.05 0.98 -11.87
CA VAL A 42 -23.28 -0.37 -11.36
C VAL A 42 -24.20 -1.14 -12.30
N VAL A 43 -23.73 -2.27 -12.80
CA VAL A 43 -24.53 -3.17 -13.69
C VAL A 43 -25.09 -4.34 -12.89
N ARG A 44 -24.31 -4.88 -11.95
CA ARG A 44 -24.71 -6.07 -11.20
C ARG A 44 -24.06 -6.06 -9.80
N VAL A 45 -24.82 -6.51 -8.82
CA VAL A 45 -24.35 -6.69 -7.43
C VAL A 45 -24.60 -8.13 -7.01
N ILE A 46 -23.59 -8.83 -6.53
CA ILE A 46 -23.67 -10.20 -6.02
C ILE A 46 -22.86 -10.28 -4.73
N GLY A 47 -23.48 -10.02 -3.60
CA GLY A 47 -22.78 -9.91 -2.32
C GLY A 47 -21.72 -8.80 -2.38
N ALA A 48 -20.48 -9.13 -2.07
CA ALA A 48 -19.36 -8.19 -2.13
C ALA A 48 -18.82 -7.95 -3.55
N VAL A 49 -19.29 -8.70 -4.57
CA VAL A 49 -18.85 -8.54 -5.95
C VAL A 49 -19.79 -7.60 -6.68
N VAL A 50 -19.22 -6.53 -7.24
CA VAL A 50 -19.96 -5.52 -8.01
C VAL A 50 -19.34 -5.39 -9.39
N ASP A 51 -20.15 -5.57 -10.42
CA ASP A 51 -19.73 -5.32 -11.80
C ASP A 51 -20.14 -3.90 -12.21
N VAL A 52 -19.17 -3.14 -12.71
CA VAL A 52 -19.32 -1.73 -13.08
C VAL A 52 -19.00 -1.55 -14.56
N GLU A 53 -19.84 -0.82 -15.26
CA GLU A 53 -19.64 -0.42 -16.67
C GLU A 53 -19.08 1.00 -16.73
N PHE A 54 -18.08 1.20 -17.58
CA PHE A 54 -17.50 2.51 -17.87
C PHE A 54 -17.68 2.89 -19.35
N PRO A 55 -17.60 4.18 -19.71
CA PRO A 55 -17.55 4.60 -21.10
C PRO A 55 -16.32 4.00 -21.81
N ARG A 56 -16.43 3.85 -23.11
CA ARG A 56 -15.37 3.30 -23.94
C ARG A 56 -14.11 4.19 -23.86
N GLY A 57 -12.99 3.60 -23.47
CA GLY A 57 -11.70 4.30 -23.33
C GLY A 57 -11.47 4.95 -21.96
N GLU A 58 -12.41 4.80 -21.01
CA GLU A 58 -12.32 5.37 -19.65
C GLU A 58 -12.30 4.28 -18.57
N LEU A 59 -11.79 3.09 -18.89
CA LEU A 59 -11.68 2.01 -17.92
C LEU A 59 -10.66 2.38 -16.83
N PRO A 60 -11.00 2.17 -15.55
CA PRO A 60 -10.07 2.34 -14.44
C PRO A 60 -8.92 1.35 -14.55
N ALA A 61 -7.77 1.67 -13.93
CA ALA A 61 -6.67 0.71 -13.83
C ALA A 61 -7.02 -0.43 -12.85
N LEU A 62 -6.32 -1.55 -13.00
CA LEU A 62 -6.42 -2.66 -12.05
C LEU A 62 -6.00 -2.16 -10.66
N TYR A 63 -6.73 -2.60 -9.62
CA TYR A 63 -6.57 -2.19 -8.23
C TYR A 63 -6.96 -0.73 -7.91
N ASN A 64 -7.45 0.06 -8.86
CA ASN A 64 -7.98 1.36 -8.51
C ASN A 64 -9.15 1.23 -7.52
N ALA A 65 -9.21 2.21 -6.62
CA ALA A 65 -10.33 2.41 -5.72
C ALA A 65 -11.43 3.18 -6.45
N LEU A 66 -12.62 2.61 -6.50
CA LEU A 66 -13.81 3.26 -7.03
C LEU A 66 -14.71 3.64 -5.86
N GLU A 67 -15.40 4.76 -5.96
CA GLU A 67 -16.34 5.24 -4.96
C GLU A 67 -17.78 5.19 -5.50
N VAL A 68 -18.69 4.71 -4.68
CA VAL A 68 -20.12 4.69 -4.98
C VAL A 68 -20.92 5.09 -3.76
N ASP A 69 -21.88 5.99 -3.97
CA ASP A 69 -22.79 6.40 -2.91
C ASP A 69 -24.04 5.50 -2.89
N ILE A 70 -24.38 5.04 -1.69
CA ILE A 70 -25.61 4.31 -1.42
C ILE A 70 -26.56 5.28 -0.72
N ASP A 71 -27.69 5.53 -1.36
CA ASP A 71 -28.77 6.33 -0.78
C ASP A 71 -29.69 5.41 0.04
N LEU A 72 -29.75 5.66 1.34
CA LEU A 72 -30.62 4.94 2.29
C LEU A 72 -31.80 5.80 2.74
N GLY A 73 -32.12 6.86 2.00
CA GLY A 73 -33.19 7.80 2.28
C GLY A 73 -32.74 8.97 3.17
N GLU A 74 -32.68 8.79 4.49
CA GLU A 74 -32.22 9.86 5.40
C GLU A 74 -30.69 9.93 5.54
N MET A 75 -29.98 8.90 5.10
CA MET A 75 -28.53 8.79 5.18
C MET A 75 -27.95 8.38 3.83
N SER A 76 -26.86 9.02 3.43
CA SER A 76 -26.01 8.57 2.32
C SER A 76 -24.73 7.97 2.88
N LYS A 77 -24.31 6.83 2.32
CA LYS A 77 -23.08 6.15 2.68
C LYS A 77 -22.24 5.92 1.45
N THR A 78 -21.02 6.41 1.45
CA THR A 78 -20.03 6.09 0.40
C THR A 78 -19.34 4.77 0.74
N ILE A 79 -19.29 3.84 -0.22
CA ILE A 79 -18.49 2.62 -0.12
C ILE A 79 -17.40 2.62 -1.19
N VAL A 80 -16.28 1.99 -0.86
CA VAL A 80 -15.14 1.82 -1.75
C VAL A 80 -15.19 0.43 -2.38
N LEU A 81 -15.00 0.38 -3.70
CA LEU A 81 -14.89 -0.84 -4.48
C LEU A 81 -13.47 -0.90 -5.06
N GLU A 82 -12.79 -2.04 -4.99
CA GLU A 82 -11.49 -2.24 -5.62
C GLU A 82 -11.64 -2.97 -6.95
N VAL A 83 -11.01 -2.47 -8.01
CA VAL A 83 -11.01 -3.12 -9.33
C VAL A 83 -10.19 -4.41 -9.27
N ALA A 84 -10.84 -5.55 -9.40
CA ALA A 84 -10.22 -6.86 -9.31
C ALA A 84 -9.96 -7.52 -10.67
N GLN A 85 -10.80 -7.24 -11.69
CA GLN A 85 -10.70 -7.92 -12.98
C GLN A 85 -11.41 -7.14 -14.09
N PHE A 86 -10.84 -7.19 -15.29
CA PHE A 86 -11.53 -6.76 -16.51
C PHE A 86 -12.36 -7.93 -17.09
N LEU A 87 -13.61 -7.65 -17.41
CA LEU A 87 -14.53 -8.66 -17.99
C LEU A 87 -14.68 -8.55 -19.51
N GLY A 88 -14.13 -7.50 -20.12
CA GLY A 88 -14.39 -7.14 -21.51
C GLY A 88 -15.59 -6.19 -21.63
N ASP A 89 -15.86 -5.69 -22.85
CA ASP A 89 -17.02 -4.83 -23.17
C ASP A 89 -17.21 -3.64 -22.21
N ASN A 90 -16.10 -3.01 -21.81
CA ASN A 90 -16.05 -1.89 -20.85
C ASN A 90 -16.56 -2.22 -19.43
N LEU A 91 -16.63 -3.50 -19.08
CA LEU A 91 -17.04 -3.97 -17.77
C LEU A 91 -15.81 -4.30 -16.91
N VAL A 92 -15.85 -3.85 -15.68
CA VAL A 92 -14.88 -4.24 -14.65
C VAL A 92 -15.60 -4.94 -13.49
N ARG A 93 -14.96 -5.94 -12.95
CA ARG A 93 -15.38 -6.60 -11.72
C ARG A 93 -14.64 -5.99 -10.56
N THR A 94 -15.39 -5.64 -9.53
CA THR A 94 -14.87 -5.02 -8.33
C THR A 94 -15.26 -5.80 -7.09
N ILE A 95 -14.51 -5.58 -6.01
CA ILE A 95 -14.79 -6.13 -4.68
C ILE A 95 -15.10 -4.97 -3.74
N ALA A 96 -16.27 -5.01 -3.11
CA ALA A 96 -16.69 -4.01 -2.15
C ALA A 96 -15.96 -4.18 -0.82
N MET A 97 -15.41 -3.09 -0.29
CA MET A 97 -14.73 -3.05 1.02
C MET A 97 -15.69 -2.87 2.20
N ALA A 98 -16.99 -2.76 1.92
CA ALA A 98 -18.05 -2.68 2.93
C ALA A 98 -19.30 -3.39 2.42
N PRO A 99 -20.30 -3.67 3.30
CA PRO A 99 -21.58 -4.24 2.89
C PRO A 99 -22.26 -3.42 1.80
N THR A 100 -22.79 -4.12 0.80
CA THR A 100 -23.43 -3.55 -0.41
C THR A 100 -24.95 -3.40 -0.27
N ASP A 101 -25.47 -3.56 0.93
CA ASP A 101 -26.90 -3.41 1.21
C ASP A 101 -27.38 -2.02 0.80
N GLY A 102 -28.44 -1.96 0.00
CA GLY A 102 -28.97 -0.72 -0.57
C GLY A 102 -28.31 -0.26 -1.86
N LEU A 103 -27.22 -0.91 -2.32
CA LEU A 103 -26.63 -0.59 -3.61
C LEU A 103 -27.51 -1.07 -4.75
N VAL A 104 -27.92 -0.12 -5.60
CA VAL A 104 -28.82 -0.40 -6.71
C VAL A 104 -28.09 -0.40 -8.05
N ARG A 105 -28.63 -1.15 -9.00
CA ARG A 105 -28.19 -1.10 -10.39
C ARG A 105 -28.39 0.32 -10.94
N GLY A 106 -27.41 0.81 -11.71
CA GLY A 106 -27.43 2.15 -12.28
C GLY A 106 -26.85 3.23 -11.37
N ALA A 107 -26.48 2.91 -10.11
CA ALA A 107 -25.78 3.84 -9.25
C ALA A 107 -24.49 4.32 -9.93
N LYS A 108 -24.20 5.60 -9.78
CA LYS A 108 -22.99 6.21 -10.35
C LYS A 108 -21.78 5.79 -9.55
N VAL A 109 -20.68 5.55 -10.26
CA VAL A 109 -19.40 5.15 -9.68
C VAL A 109 -18.33 6.10 -10.17
N ALA A 110 -17.52 6.62 -9.23
CA ALA A 110 -16.37 7.47 -9.50
C ALA A 110 -15.08 6.67 -9.41
N ASP A 111 -14.17 6.83 -10.38
CA ASP A 111 -12.79 6.31 -10.27
C ASP A 111 -11.93 7.32 -9.53
N SER A 112 -11.30 6.93 -8.42
CA SER A 112 -10.36 7.77 -7.70
C SER A 112 -9.04 8.00 -8.46
N GLY A 113 -8.78 7.21 -9.50
CA GLY A 113 -7.53 7.22 -10.26
C GLY A 113 -6.33 6.59 -9.55
N ASN A 114 -6.52 6.11 -8.32
CA ASN A 114 -5.46 5.55 -7.48
C ASN A 114 -5.93 4.28 -6.76
N PRO A 115 -5.01 3.38 -6.39
CA PRO A 115 -5.34 2.25 -5.53
C PRO A 115 -5.67 2.72 -4.10
N ILE A 116 -6.30 1.84 -3.33
CA ILE A 116 -6.51 2.06 -1.89
C ILE A 116 -5.15 2.34 -1.24
N SER A 117 -5.08 3.41 -0.46
CA SER A 117 -3.86 3.82 0.24
C SER A 117 -4.09 3.97 1.73
N VAL A 118 -3.04 3.79 2.51
CA VAL A 118 -3.06 3.92 3.97
C VAL A 118 -2.02 4.93 4.43
N PRO A 119 -2.27 5.70 5.49
CA PRO A 119 -1.28 6.61 6.04
C PRO A 119 -0.12 5.81 6.63
N VAL A 120 1.08 6.38 6.57
CA VAL A 120 2.32 5.78 7.07
C VAL A 120 3.15 6.80 7.87
N GLY A 121 4.24 6.32 8.48
CA GLY A 121 5.15 7.17 9.24
C GLY A 121 4.78 7.30 10.72
N ASP A 122 5.35 8.28 11.39
CA ASP A 122 5.23 8.42 12.86
C ASP A 122 3.81 8.80 13.31
N GLN A 123 3.06 9.47 12.46
CA GLN A 123 1.68 9.90 12.74
C GLN A 123 0.70 8.75 13.00
N VAL A 124 1.00 7.53 12.55
CA VAL A 124 0.11 6.39 12.75
C VAL A 124 0.37 5.62 14.04
N LYS A 125 1.46 5.94 14.74
CA LYS A 125 1.85 5.23 15.95
C LYS A 125 0.87 5.50 17.10
N GLY A 126 0.41 4.43 17.74
CA GLY A 126 -0.53 4.50 18.85
C GLY A 126 -2.01 4.62 18.47
N HIS A 127 -2.33 4.65 17.17
CA HIS A 127 -3.68 4.78 16.64
C HIS A 127 -4.17 3.49 15.97
N VAL A 128 -5.49 3.38 15.82
CA VAL A 128 -6.16 2.24 15.20
C VAL A 128 -6.78 2.67 13.87
N PHE A 129 -6.49 1.91 12.81
CA PHE A 129 -6.98 2.19 11.46
C PHE A 129 -7.83 1.05 10.92
N ASN A 130 -8.79 1.38 10.08
CA ASN A 130 -9.49 0.38 9.28
C ASN A 130 -8.71 0.04 8.00
N ALA A 131 -9.23 -0.90 7.21
CA ALA A 131 -8.59 -1.36 5.97
C ALA A 131 -8.48 -0.28 4.86
N LEU A 132 -9.23 0.81 4.99
CA LEU A 132 -9.18 1.96 4.07
C LEU A 132 -8.23 3.06 4.55
N GLY A 133 -7.51 2.84 5.66
CA GLY A 133 -6.59 3.81 6.24
C GLY A 133 -7.29 4.99 6.91
N GLN A 134 -8.51 4.80 7.40
CA GLN A 134 -9.22 5.79 8.22
C GLN A 134 -8.94 5.50 9.69
N CYS A 135 -8.52 6.51 10.43
CA CYS A 135 -8.30 6.40 11.86
C CYS A 135 -9.63 6.28 12.60
N LEU A 136 -9.74 5.31 13.51
CA LEU A 136 -10.98 5.00 14.21
C LEU A 136 -11.11 5.73 15.56
N ASP A 137 -9.99 6.10 16.15
CA ASP A 137 -9.90 6.76 17.46
C ASP A 137 -9.75 8.26 17.36
N ASP A 138 -9.13 8.78 16.29
CA ASP A 138 -9.01 10.22 16.03
C ASP A 138 -9.10 10.50 14.52
N PRO A 139 -10.24 11.03 14.03
CA PRO A 139 -10.43 11.29 12.61
C PRO A 139 -9.43 12.27 11.98
N SER A 140 -8.76 13.10 12.78
CA SER A 140 -7.77 14.07 12.26
C SER A 140 -6.42 13.43 11.92
N VAL A 141 -6.17 12.22 12.41
CA VAL A 141 -4.92 11.51 12.21
C VAL A 141 -4.90 10.82 10.84
N GLY A 142 -3.86 11.06 10.07
CA GLY A 142 -3.67 10.44 8.75
C GLY A 142 -4.34 11.19 7.59
N GLU A 143 -5.02 12.31 7.83
CA GLU A 143 -5.57 13.15 6.76
C GLU A 143 -4.48 13.88 5.97
N ASN A 144 -3.47 14.37 6.67
CA ASN A 144 -2.39 15.17 6.11
C ASN A 144 -1.05 14.48 6.36
N GLY A 145 -0.62 13.63 5.45
CA GLY A 145 0.65 12.93 5.62
C GLY A 145 0.96 11.98 4.48
N GLU A 146 2.11 11.36 4.57
CA GLU A 146 2.52 10.35 3.60
C GLU A 146 1.56 9.17 3.62
N ARG A 147 1.14 8.74 2.42
CA ARG A 147 0.27 7.56 2.25
C ARG A 147 0.89 6.61 1.26
N TRP A 148 0.74 5.33 1.51
CA TRP A 148 1.21 4.28 0.62
C TRP A 148 0.05 3.47 0.07
N GLY A 149 0.08 3.17 -1.23
CA GLY A 149 -0.84 2.21 -1.82
C GLY A 149 -0.66 0.83 -1.19
N ILE A 150 -1.76 0.10 -0.99
CA ILE A 150 -1.71 -1.27 -0.42
C ILE A 150 -1.10 -2.28 -1.40
N HIS A 151 -1.18 -2.02 -2.70
CA HIS A 151 -0.53 -2.81 -3.75
C HIS A 151 0.81 -2.14 -4.11
N ARG A 152 1.92 -2.75 -3.65
CA ARG A 152 3.27 -2.26 -3.89
C ARG A 152 4.16 -3.36 -4.42
N GLU A 153 5.05 -2.98 -5.32
CA GLU A 153 6.13 -3.88 -5.74
C GLU A 153 7.07 -4.18 -4.57
N PRO A 154 7.57 -5.42 -4.46
CA PRO A 154 8.56 -5.76 -3.45
C PRO A 154 9.87 -4.98 -3.71
N PRO A 155 10.71 -4.76 -2.68
CA PRO A 155 12.04 -4.17 -2.85
C PRO A 155 12.85 -4.93 -3.90
N ALA A 156 13.57 -4.22 -4.76
CA ALA A 156 14.45 -4.85 -5.73
C ALA A 156 15.59 -5.59 -5.02
N PHE A 157 16.09 -6.67 -5.61
CA PHE A 157 17.15 -7.49 -5.01
C PHE A 157 18.40 -6.66 -4.64
N LYS A 158 18.72 -5.62 -5.42
CA LYS A 158 19.83 -4.70 -5.17
C LYS A 158 19.67 -3.88 -3.88
N ASP A 159 18.42 -3.68 -3.45
CA ASP A 159 18.06 -2.86 -2.28
C ASP A 159 17.95 -3.73 -1.00
N LEU A 160 18.16 -5.04 -1.13
CA LEU A 160 18.18 -5.96 0.00
C LEU A 160 19.52 -5.89 0.73
N GLU A 161 19.46 -5.85 2.05
CA GLU A 161 20.64 -5.89 2.90
C GLU A 161 21.38 -7.22 2.74
N GLY A 162 22.64 -7.18 2.28
CA GLY A 162 23.46 -8.37 2.04
C GLY A 162 24.06 -9.00 3.30
N LYS A 163 23.96 -8.34 4.46
CA LYS A 163 24.51 -8.82 5.73
C LYS A 163 23.46 -9.57 6.54
N THR A 164 23.81 -10.74 7.01
CA THR A 164 23.00 -11.50 7.97
C THR A 164 23.23 -10.94 9.36
N GLU A 165 22.23 -10.34 9.96
CA GLU A 165 22.24 -9.90 11.36
C GLU A 165 21.29 -10.74 12.21
N ILE A 166 21.67 -11.03 13.45
CA ILE A 166 20.83 -11.73 14.41
C ILE A 166 19.92 -10.73 15.11
N LEU A 167 18.64 -11.06 15.23
CA LEU A 167 17.68 -10.34 16.07
C LEU A 167 17.78 -10.83 17.50
N GLU A 168 18.34 -10.03 18.38
CA GLU A 168 18.40 -10.33 19.82
C GLU A 168 17.00 -10.16 20.43
N THR A 169 16.41 -11.25 20.89
CA THR A 169 15.06 -11.26 21.49
C THR A 169 15.11 -11.05 23.01
N GLY A 170 16.25 -11.25 23.63
CA GLY A 170 16.41 -11.29 25.09
C GLY A 170 15.93 -12.61 25.74
N ILE A 171 15.45 -13.54 24.94
CA ILE A 171 15.01 -14.87 25.40
C ILE A 171 16.15 -15.85 25.20
N LYS A 172 16.79 -16.27 26.28
CA LYS A 172 18.02 -17.08 26.24
C LYS A 172 17.92 -18.32 25.36
N VAL A 173 16.82 -19.05 25.43
CA VAL A 173 16.63 -20.29 24.65
C VAL A 173 16.55 -20.00 23.15
N ILE A 174 15.98 -18.88 22.75
CA ILE A 174 15.92 -18.48 21.34
C ILE A 174 17.30 -18.02 20.89
N ASP A 175 17.87 -17.05 21.59
CA ASP A 175 19.10 -16.39 21.16
C ASP A 175 20.32 -17.33 21.13
N LEU A 176 20.34 -18.35 22.01
CA LEU A 176 21.44 -19.31 22.08
C LEU A 176 21.25 -20.57 21.23
N LEU A 177 20.01 -21.08 21.11
CA LEU A 177 19.77 -22.37 20.46
C LEU A 177 19.17 -22.25 19.07
N THR A 178 18.34 -21.22 18.82
CA THR A 178 17.65 -21.00 17.56
C THR A 178 17.58 -19.51 17.21
N PRO A 179 18.73 -18.84 17.03
CA PRO A 179 18.74 -17.39 16.84
C PRO A 179 17.94 -16.98 15.60
N TYR A 180 17.23 -15.87 15.71
CA TYR A 180 16.46 -15.31 14.62
C TYR A 180 17.30 -14.37 13.78
N VAL A 181 17.14 -14.45 12.48
CA VAL A 181 17.78 -13.55 11.52
C VAL A 181 16.84 -12.39 11.21
N LYS A 182 17.34 -11.14 11.31
CA LYS A 182 16.61 -9.95 10.88
C LYS A 182 16.18 -10.09 9.42
N GLY A 183 14.91 -9.77 9.11
CA GLY A 183 14.34 -9.92 7.78
C GLY A 183 14.06 -11.38 7.35
N GLY A 184 14.36 -12.35 8.21
CA GLY A 184 14.07 -13.76 7.95
C GLY A 184 12.58 -14.11 8.17
N LYS A 185 12.16 -15.26 7.64
CA LYS A 185 10.82 -15.81 7.88
C LYS A 185 10.92 -16.85 9.00
N ILE A 186 10.22 -16.60 10.11
CA ILE A 186 10.27 -17.44 11.31
C ILE A 186 8.87 -17.95 11.60
N GLY A 187 8.73 -19.28 11.74
CA GLY A 187 7.48 -19.93 12.08
C GLY A 187 7.46 -20.35 13.55
N LEU A 188 6.45 -19.89 14.31
CA LEU A 188 6.19 -20.32 15.69
C LEU A 188 4.89 -21.13 15.70
N PHE A 189 5.01 -22.42 16.04
CA PHE A 189 3.89 -23.35 16.01
C PHE A 189 3.54 -23.80 17.44
N GLY A 190 2.25 -23.95 17.71
CA GLY A 190 1.76 -24.42 19.01
C GLY A 190 0.26 -24.70 18.97
N GLY A 191 -0.22 -25.50 19.90
CA GLY A 191 -1.64 -25.79 20.08
C GLY A 191 -2.45 -24.57 20.51
N ALA A 192 -3.78 -24.71 20.56
CA ALA A 192 -4.65 -23.69 21.09
C ALA A 192 -4.42 -23.49 22.60
N GLY A 193 -4.43 -22.22 23.07
CA GLY A 193 -4.34 -21.91 24.50
C GLY A 193 -2.95 -22.05 25.15
N VAL A 194 -1.88 -22.23 24.36
CA VAL A 194 -0.51 -22.38 24.90
C VAL A 194 0.32 -21.08 24.94
N GLY A 195 -0.33 -19.93 24.80
CA GLY A 195 0.36 -18.64 24.96
C GLY A 195 1.24 -18.24 23.78
N LYS A 196 0.85 -18.53 22.54
CA LYS A 196 1.61 -18.14 21.34
C LYS A 196 1.74 -16.62 21.17
N THR A 197 0.75 -15.88 21.58
CA THR A 197 0.72 -14.40 21.58
C THR A 197 1.17 -13.86 22.90
#